data_3fd30e679b593a95d0919db7e00f2300
#
_entry.id   3fd30e679b593a95d0919db7e00f2300
#
_cell.length_a   1.000
_cell.length_b   1.000
_cell.length_c   1.000
_cell.angle_alpha   90.00
_cell.angle_beta   90.00
_cell.angle_gamma   90.00
#
_symmetry.space_group_name_H-M   'P 1'
#
loop_
_entity.id
_entity.type
_entity.pdbx_description
1 polymer ?
#
loop_
_entity_poly.entity_id
_entity_poly.type
_entity_poly.pdbx_seq_one_letter_code
_entity_poly.pdbx_strand_id
1 'polypeptide(L)'
;ETSPALVADALTKKDIKYSYYREHTHALASGVSPNKIMAELFAKDGGTCRGTGGSMHIFDVDTHFQGGWALVAEQFRYAAGAARSIMLDRHLGLAPEDDDRLAIVFCGEGGSQNGRLAEVMNCAAKEKLPLLILWIDNGRAINTFTPDVAQNSEVWKAGEHYGVPGAKVDGT
;
A
#
# COMPACT_ATOMS: atom_id res chain seq x y z
N GLU A 1 -10.76 -5.60 -9.01
CA GLU A 1 -10.68 -5.44 -7.53
C GLU A 1 -10.61 -6.76 -6.75
N THR A 2 -10.51 -7.88 -7.45
CA THR A 2 -10.36 -9.21 -6.82
C THR A 2 -8.97 -9.38 -6.22
N SER A 3 -7.93 -8.86 -6.89
CA SER A 3 -6.54 -8.97 -6.47
C SER A 3 -6.25 -8.38 -5.08
N PRO A 4 -6.78 -7.20 -4.69
CA PRO A 4 -6.58 -6.69 -3.33
C PRO A 4 -7.16 -7.59 -2.25
N ALA A 5 -8.30 -8.23 -2.52
CA ALA A 5 -8.92 -9.16 -1.58
C ALA A 5 -8.07 -10.42 -1.38
N LEU A 6 -7.52 -10.99 -2.46
CA LEU A 6 -6.64 -12.15 -2.40
C LEU A 6 -5.33 -11.86 -1.65
N VAL A 7 -4.74 -10.68 -1.88
CA VAL A 7 -3.52 -10.28 -1.16
C VAL A 7 -3.82 -10.04 0.32
N ALA A 8 -4.98 -9.46 0.63
CA ALA A 8 -5.36 -9.24 2.02
C ALA A 8 -5.60 -10.53 2.80
N ASP A 9 -6.03 -11.60 2.13
CA ASP A 9 -6.17 -12.93 2.74
C ASP A 9 -4.80 -13.55 3.11
N ALA A 10 -3.76 -13.21 2.34
CA ALA A 10 -2.38 -13.63 2.63
C ALA A 10 -1.69 -12.78 3.71
N LEU A 11 -2.21 -11.58 3.99
CA LEU A 11 -1.65 -10.67 5.00
C LEU A 11 -2.26 -10.94 6.37
N THR A 12 -1.46 -10.69 7.39
CA THR A 12 -1.91 -10.76 8.78
C THR A 12 -2.39 -9.39 9.28
N LYS A 13 -3.08 -9.39 10.43
CA LYS A 13 -3.44 -8.12 11.09
C LYS A 13 -2.22 -7.34 11.60
N LYS A 14 -1.06 -7.99 11.73
CA LYS A 14 0.18 -7.36 12.20
C LYS A 14 0.91 -6.58 11.09
N ASP A 15 0.62 -6.89 9.83
CA ASP A 15 1.23 -6.21 8.68
C ASP A 15 0.70 -4.79 8.55
N ILE A 16 1.56 -3.86 8.17
CA ILE A 16 1.21 -2.45 8.05
C ILE A 16 0.84 -2.13 6.61
N LYS A 17 -0.39 -1.69 6.39
CA LYS A 17 -0.98 -1.55 5.06
C LYS A 17 -1.22 -0.09 4.70
N TYR A 18 -0.68 0.34 3.56
CA TYR A 18 -0.86 1.65 2.97
C TYR A 18 -1.58 1.54 1.64
N SER A 19 -2.56 2.40 1.38
CA SER A 19 -3.34 2.37 0.15
C SER A 19 -3.49 3.75 -0.48
N TYR A 20 -4.18 3.81 -1.60
CA TYR A 20 -4.49 5.01 -2.32
C TYR A 20 -5.98 5.37 -2.13
N TYR A 21 -6.42 6.50 -2.66
CA TYR A 21 -7.73 7.11 -2.40
C TYR A 21 -8.98 6.29 -2.78
N ARG A 22 -8.84 5.13 -3.43
CA ARG A 22 -9.93 4.17 -3.73
C ARG A 22 -9.81 2.89 -2.91
N GLU A 23 -9.52 3.04 -1.64
CA GLU A 23 -9.08 1.98 -0.75
C GLU A 23 -10.19 1.16 -0.08
N HIS A 24 -11.48 1.38 -0.38
CA HIS A 24 -12.59 0.73 0.34
C HIS A 24 -12.47 -0.80 0.37
N THR A 25 -12.15 -1.42 -0.78
CA THR A 25 -11.95 -2.86 -0.86
C THR A 25 -10.74 -3.30 -0.05
N HIS A 26 -9.63 -2.53 -0.11
CA HIS A 26 -8.43 -2.81 0.66
C HIS A 26 -8.68 -2.71 2.18
N ALA A 27 -9.43 -1.69 2.61
CA ALA A 27 -9.80 -1.51 4.00
C ALA A 27 -10.67 -2.68 4.51
N LEU A 28 -11.71 -3.05 3.75
CA LEU A 28 -12.59 -4.18 4.07
C LEU A 28 -11.81 -5.49 4.16
N ALA A 29 -10.97 -5.77 3.16
CA ALA A 29 -10.15 -6.97 3.10
C ALA A 29 -9.10 -7.01 4.22
N SER A 30 -8.64 -5.86 4.70
CA SER A 30 -7.76 -5.73 5.87
C SER A 30 -8.47 -5.94 7.21
N GLY A 31 -9.79 -6.08 7.20
CA GLY A 31 -10.61 -6.31 8.39
C GLY A 31 -11.17 -5.05 9.04
N VAL A 32 -11.11 -3.91 8.37
CA VAL A 32 -11.77 -2.69 8.86
C VAL A 32 -13.28 -2.90 8.86
N SER A 33 -13.93 -2.58 9.98
CA SER A 33 -15.37 -2.80 10.12
C SER A 33 -16.17 -2.04 9.07
N PRO A 34 -17.08 -2.70 8.32
CA PRO A 34 -17.97 -2.03 7.37
C PRO A 34 -18.80 -0.92 8.03
N ASN A 35 -19.19 -1.10 9.29
CA ASN A 35 -19.93 -0.08 10.03
C ASN A 35 -19.10 1.17 10.29
N LYS A 36 -17.80 1.02 10.63
CA LYS A 36 -16.88 2.16 10.79
C LYS A 36 -16.68 2.89 9.46
N ILE A 37 -16.52 2.14 8.35
CA ILE A 37 -16.39 2.74 7.00
C ILE A 37 -17.65 3.51 6.64
N MET A 38 -18.83 2.91 6.80
CA MET A 38 -20.09 3.60 6.51
C MET A 38 -20.27 4.83 7.39
N ALA A 39 -19.97 4.76 8.69
CA ALA A 39 -20.03 5.91 9.58
C ALA A 39 -19.09 7.04 9.10
N GLU A 40 -17.89 6.72 8.61
CA GLU A 40 -16.98 7.70 8.04
C GLU A 40 -17.54 8.39 6.80
N LEU A 41 -18.12 7.60 5.87
CA LEU A 41 -18.73 8.12 4.64
C LEU A 41 -19.93 9.06 4.93
N PHE A 42 -20.63 8.81 6.03
CA PHE A 42 -21.73 9.66 6.50
C PHE A 42 -21.30 10.76 7.49
N ALA A 43 -20.01 11.03 7.60
CA ALA A 43 -19.43 12.05 8.48
C ALA A 43 -19.90 11.90 9.96
N LYS A 44 -19.94 10.67 10.47
CA LYS A 44 -20.31 10.35 11.85
C LYS A 44 -19.09 10.15 12.73
N ASP A 45 -19.21 10.49 14.01
CA ASP A 45 -18.12 10.34 15.00
C ASP A 45 -17.69 8.87 15.20
N GLY A 46 -18.57 7.92 14.94
CA GLY A 46 -18.23 6.49 14.94
C GLY A 46 -17.43 6.01 13.72
N GLY A 47 -17.08 6.88 12.79
CA GLY A 47 -16.25 6.59 11.63
C GLY A 47 -14.77 6.39 12.00
N THR A 48 -14.00 5.85 11.05
CA THR A 48 -12.56 5.55 11.23
C THR A 48 -11.73 6.78 11.56
N CYS A 49 -12.11 7.95 11.02
CA CYS A 49 -11.50 9.25 11.25
C CYS A 49 -12.51 10.25 11.89
N ARG A 50 -13.48 9.75 12.64
CA ARG A 50 -14.55 10.55 13.25
C ARG A 50 -15.34 11.38 12.26
N GLY A 51 -15.52 10.86 11.05
CA GLY A 51 -16.26 11.51 9.96
C GLY A 51 -15.54 12.66 9.28
N THR A 52 -14.24 12.84 9.51
CA THR A 52 -13.44 13.93 8.92
C THR A 52 -12.59 13.50 7.73
N GLY A 53 -12.34 12.21 7.56
CA GLY A 53 -11.52 11.65 6.47
C GLY A 53 -12.31 11.42 5.18
N GLY A 54 -13.59 11.09 5.31
CA GLY A 54 -14.46 10.78 4.17
C GLY A 54 -13.99 9.55 3.38
N SER A 55 -14.35 9.52 2.11
CA SER A 55 -14.09 8.37 1.22
C SER A 55 -12.62 8.13 0.89
N MET A 56 -11.76 9.14 0.98
CA MET A 56 -10.36 9.06 0.53
C MET A 56 -9.35 8.86 1.66
N HIS A 57 -9.79 8.92 2.92
CA HIS A 57 -8.91 8.86 4.07
C HIS A 57 -9.49 7.95 5.15
N ILE A 58 -9.53 6.63 4.86
CA ILE A 58 -9.95 5.61 5.82
C ILE A 58 -8.69 5.10 6.52
N PHE A 59 -8.62 5.27 7.84
CA PHE A 59 -7.52 4.81 8.69
C PHE A 59 -8.08 3.95 9.81
N ASP A 60 -7.46 2.83 10.13
CA ASP A 60 -7.89 2.00 11.25
C ASP A 60 -6.69 1.41 11.97
N VAL A 61 -6.49 1.83 13.21
CA VAL A 61 -5.36 1.42 14.04
C VAL A 61 -5.44 -0.06 14.40
N ASP A 62 -6.65 -0.57 14.66
CA ASP A 62 -6.87 -1.94 15.13
C ASP A 62 -6.47 -3.00 14.08
N THR A 63 -6.52 -2.63 12.80
CA THR A 63 -6.15 -3.50 11.67
C THR A 63 -4.82 -3.13 11.04
N HIS A 64 -4.09 -2.15 11.59
CA HIS A 64 -2.89 -1.56 11.01
C HIS A 64 -3.08 -1.08 9.55
N PHE A 65 -4.31 -0.67 9.21
CA PHE A 65 -4.62 -0.05 7.94
C PHE A 65 -4.31 1.45 8.02
N GLN A 66 -3.14 1.84 7.52
CA GLN A 66 -2.59 3.20 7.56
C GLN A 66 -3.11 4.09 6.42
N GLY A 67 -4.27 3.74 5.94
CA GLY A 67 -5.16 4.59 5.19
C GLY A 67 -4.95 4.74 3.71
N GLY A 68 -5.91 5.45 3.16
CA GLY A 68 -5.91 5.97 1.82
C GLY A 68 -5.21 7.32 1.74
N TRP A 69 -4.43 7.48 0.70
CA TRP A 69 -3.67 8.68 0.42
C TRP A 69 -4.13 9.30 -0.88
N ALA A 70 -4.63 10.53 -0.81
CA ALA A 70 -5.21 11.23 -1.96
C ALA A 70 -4.17 11.66 -2.98
N LEU A 71 -2.96 12.01 -2.53
CA LEU A 71 -1.85 12.37 -3.40
C LEU A 71 -1.17 11.12 -3.94
N VAL A 72 -1.16 10.99 -5.27
CA VAL A 72 -0.65 9.79 -5.94
C VAL A 72 0.81 9.51 -5.58
N ALA A 73 1.10 8.28 -5.16
CA ALA A 73 2.42 7.79 -4.76
C ALA A 73 3.00 8.42 -3.47
N GLU A 74 2.24 9.22 -2.72
CA GLU A 74 2.71 9.78 -1.46
C GLU A 74 2.93 8.69 -0.41
N GLN A 75 2.07 7.69 -0.38
CA GLN A 75 2.10 6.57 0.57
C GLN A 75 3.39 5.73 0.52
N PHE A 76 4.15 5.75 -0.55
CA PHE A 76 5.40 4.97 -0.67
C PHE A 76 6.41 5.29 0.41
N ARG A 77 6.63 6.57 0.72
CA ARG A 77 7.60 7.00 1.74
C ARG A 77 7.18 6.58 3.14
N TYR A 78 5.89 6.65 3.42
CA TYR A 78 5.34 6.22 4.72
C TYR A 78 5.46 4.71 4.89
N ALA A 79 5.16 3.94 3.85
CA ALA A 79 5.33 2.49 3.86
C ALA A 79 6.80 2.08 4.05
N ALA A 80 7.75 2.77 3.39
CA ALA A 80 9.17 2.55 3.59
C ALA A 80 9.60 2.89 5.02
N GLY A 81 9.08 3.97 5.60
CA GLY A 81 9.29 4.32 7.00
C GLY A 81 8.78 3.26 7.97
N ALA A 82 7.59 2.73 7.73
CA ALA A 82 7.03 1.62 8.51
C ALA A 82 7.85 0.33 8.39
N ALA A 83 8.28 -0.02 7.18
CA ALA A 83 9.15 -1.17 6.97
C ALA A 83 10.49 -1.02 7.72
N ARG A 84 11.04 0.20 7.72
CA ARG A 84 12.26 0.50 8.49
C ARG A 84 12.02 0.40 10.00
N SER A 85 10.86 0.83 10.50
CA SER A 85 10.50 0.69 11.91
C SER A 85 10.42 -0.79 12.31
N ILE A 86 9.80 -1.65 11.49
CA ILE A 86 9.76 -3.10 11.70
C ILE A 86 11.19 -3.67 11.80
N MET A 87 12.06 -3.30 10.86
CA MET A 87 13.44 -3.75 10.86
C MET A 87 14.21 -3.27 12.11
N LEU A 88 13.95 -2.05 12.55
CA LEU A 88 14.56 -1.49 13.76
C LEU A 88 14.08 -2.22 15.02
N ASP A 89 12.80 -2.55 15.12
CA ASP A 89 12.26 -3.34 16.22
C ASP A 89 12.99 -4.70 16.34
N ARG A 90 13.19 -5.37 15.20
CA ARG A 90 13.95 -6.63 15.15
C ARG A 90 15.39 -6.45 15.61
N HIS A 91 16.05 -5.40 15.11
CA HIS A 91 17.45 -5.13 15.45
C HIS A 91 17.66 -4.79 16.93
N LEU A 92 16.70 -4.08 17.55
CA LEU A 92 16.75 -3.69 18.96
C LEU A 92 16.20 -4.79 19.91
N GLY A 93 15.78 -5.95 19.38
CA GLY A 93 15.20 -7.01 20.20
C GLY A 93 13.82 -6.65 20.80
N LEU A 94 13.12 -5.69 20.20
CA LEU A 94 11.76 -5.28 20.60
C LEU A 94 10.67 -6.11 19.93
N ALA A 95 11.02 -6.86 18.88
CA ALA A 95 10.14 -7.79 18.20
C ALA A 95 10.43 -9.23 18.63
N PRO A 96 9.43 -10.15 18.53
CA PRO A 96 9.65 -11.58 18.67
C PRO A 96 10.71 -12.11 17.69
N GLU A 97 11.39 -13.20 18.03
CA GLU A 97 12.41 -13.82 17.14
C GLU A 97 11.81 -14.30 15.81
N ASP A 98 10.55 -14.68 15.80
CA ASP A 98 9.78 -15.15 14.65
C ASP A 98 8.95 -14.03 13.99
N ASP A 99 9.30 -12.75 14.21
CA ASP A 99 8.59 -11.62 13.62
C ASP A 99 8.69 -11.64 12.10
N ASP A 100 7.57 -11.90 11.44
CA ASP A 100 7.41 -11.97 9.99
C ASP A 100 6.65 -10.75 9.41
N ARG A 101 6.36 -9.74 10.24
CA ARG A 101 5.66 -8.51 9.79
C ARG A 101 6.34 -7.87 8.60
N LEU A 102 5.52 -7.32 7.71
CA LEU A 102 5.97 -6.47 6.61
C LEU A 102 5.10 -5.21 6.50
N ALA A 103 5.59 -4.25 5.76
CA ALA A 103 4.78 -3.16 5.26
C ALA A 103 4.38 -3.43 3.82
N ILE A 104 3.12 -3.20 3.48
CA ILE A 104 2.65 -3.27 2.10
C ILE A 104 2.11 -1.92 1.65
N VAL A 105 2.40 -1.57 0.41
CA VAL A 105 1.86 -0.38 -0.23
C VAL A 105 1.15 -0.75 -1.53
N PHE A 106 -0.11 -0.41 -1.61
CA PHE A 106 -0.92 -0.56 -2.82
C PHE A 106 -0.85 0.71 -3.65
N CYS A 107 -0.74 0.56 -4.96
CA CYS A 107 -0.77 1.68 -5.89
C CYS A 107 -1.31 1.26 -7.26
N GLY A 108 -1.98 2.18 -7.95
CA GLY A 108 -2.28 2.03 -9.37
C GLY A 108 -1.05 2.30 -10.24
N GLU A 109 -1.07 1.81 -11.48
CA GLU A 109 0.04 1.96 -12.44
C GLU A 109 0.41 3.43 -12.71
N GLY A 110 -0.54 4.36 -12.62
CA GLY A 110 -0.27 5.80 -12.77
C GLY A 110 0.72 6.35 -11.73
N GLY A 111 0.79 5.73 -10.55
CA GLY A 111 1.77 6.09 -9.52
C GLY A 111 3.21 5.72 -9.85
N SER A 112 3.43 4.81 -10.81
CA SER A 112 4.77 4.37 -11.23
C SER A 112 5.61 5.49 -11.85
N GLN A 113 4.94 6.52 -12.39
CA GLN A 113 5.61 7.67 -13.01
C GLN A 113 6.08 8.71 -11.98
N ASN A 114 5.83 8.50 -10.70
CA ASN A 114 6.25 9.43 -9.66
C ASN A 114 7.69 9.13 -9.19
N GLY A 115 8.55 10.16 -9.14
CA GLY A 115 9.94 10.01 -8.73
C GLY A 115 10.15 9.43 -7.31
N ARG A 116 9.16 9.53 -6.43
CA ARG A 116 9.19 8.91 -5.09
C ARG A 116 9.38 7.40 -5.13
N LEU A 117 8.89 6.75 -6.19
CA LEU A 117 9.10 5.31 -6.36
C LEU A 117 10.57 4.96 -6.45
N ALA A 118 11.34 5.69 -7.27
CA ALA A 118 12.78 5.48 -7.45
C ALA A 118 13.54 5.62 -6.11
N GLU A 119 13.23 6.67 -5.34
CA GLU A 119 13.83 6.89 -4.03
C GLU A 119 13.54 5.74 -3.06
N VAL A 120 12.28 5.31 -3.01
CA VAL A 120 11.84 4.23 -2.11
C VAL A 120 12.44 2.88 -2.51
N MET A 121 12.47 2.55 -3.80
CA MET A 121 13.08 1.30 -4.28
C MET A 121 14.57 1.25 -3.94
N ASN A 122 15.30 2.33 -4.17
CA ASN A 122 16.73 2.40 -3.83
C ASN A 122 16.96 2.22 -2.32
N CYS A 123 16.18 2.90 -1.49
CA CYS A 123 16.29 2.78 -0.03
C CYS A 123 15.93 1.37 0.44
N ALA A 124 14.80 0.83 -0.05
CA ALA A 124 14.32 -0.49 0.32
C ALA A 124 15.31 -1.60 -0.05
N ALA A 125 15.90 -1.51 -1.26
CA ALA A 125 16.91 -2.46 -1.72
C ALA A 125 18.18 -2.40 -0.86
N LYS A 126 18.70 -1.18 -0.64
CA LYS A 126 19.93 -0.97 0.12
C LYS A 126 19.80 -1.43 1.57
N GLU A 127 18.70 -1.14 2.22
CA GLU A 127 18.47 -1.47 3.63
C GLU A 127 17.78 -2.83 3.82
N LYS A 128 17.41 -3.53 2.73
CA LYS A 128 16.69 -4.81 2.75
C LYS A 128 15.40 -4.73 3.57
N LEU A 129 14.63 -3.66 3.35
CA LEU A 129 13.40 -3.41 4.09
C LEU A 129 12.34 -4.48 3.82
N PRO A 130 11.59 -4.94 4.83
CA PRO A 130 10.43 -5.82 4.64
C PRO A 130 9.26 -5.03 4.05
N LEU A 131 9.39 -4.62 2.79
CA LEU A 131 8.45 -3.79 2.04
C LEU A 131 7.97 -4.52 0.79
N LEU A 132 6.67 -4.70 0.67
CA LEU A 132 6.01 -5.19 -0.53
C LEU A 132 5.31 -4.03 -1.25
N ILE A 133 5.65 -3.81 -2.53
CA ILE A 133 4.97 -2.84 -3.39
C ILE A 133 4.04 -3.60 -4.31
N LEU A 134 2.74 -3.42 -4.18
CA LEU A 134 1.73 -4.05 -5.02
C LEU A 134 1.14 -3.06 -6.01
N TRP A 135 1.36 -3.31 -7.30
CA TRP A 135 0.76 -2.55 -8.38
C TRP A 135 -0.56 -3.19 -8.81
N ILE A 136 -1.59 -2.36 -8.92
CA ILE A 136 -2.86 -2.75 -9.53
C ILE A 136 -2.91 -2.08 -10.89
N ASP A 137 -2.59 -2.87 -11.92
CA ASP A 137 -2.47 -2.37 -13.29
C ASP A 137 -3.73 -2.73 -14.09
N ASN A 138 -4.53 -1.71 -14.38
CA ASN A 138 -5.69 -1.82 -15.27
C ASN A 138 -5.45 -1.19 -16.65
N GLY A 139 -4.20 -0.81 -16.94
CA GLY A 139 -3.76 -0.24 -18.21
C GLY A 139 -4.07 1.25 -18.38
N ARG A 140 -4.66 1.92 -17.38
CA ARG A 140 -4.96 3.35 -17.47
C ARG A 140 -5.06 4.07 -16.13
N ALA A 141 -4.52 5.26 -16.06
CA ALA A 141 -4.74 6.20 -14.97
C ALA A 141 -5.82 7.20 -15.37
N ILE A 142 -7.04 7.05 -14.84
CA ILE A 142 -8.26 7.81 -15.23
C ILE A 142 -8.53 7.60 -16.73
N ASN A 143 -8.22 8.57 -17.58
CA ASN A 143 -8.43 8.56 -19.03
C ASN A 143 -7.15 8.37 -19.84
N THR A 144 -5.99 8.28 -19.20
CA THR A 144 -4.69 8.19 -19.85
C THR A 144 -4.21 6.75 -19.86
N PHE A 145 -3.95 6.18 -21.03
CA PHE A 145 -3.39 4.85 -21.15
C PHE A 145 -1.92 4.83 -20.76
N THR A 146 -1.50 3.75 -20.11
CA THR A 146 -0.10 3.60 -19.67
C THR A 146 0.92 3.75 -20.81
N PRO A 147 0.72 3.17 -22.02
CA PRO A 147 1.65 3.36 -23.13
C PRO A 147 1.79 4.80 -23.63
N ASP A 148 0.80 5.66 -23.36
CA ASP A 148 0.85 7.08 -23.80
C ASP A 148 1.81 7.92 -22.94
N VAL A 149 2.15 7.44 -21.74
CA VAL A 149 2.96 8.21 -20.76
C VAL A 149 4.20 7.45 -20.27
N ALA A 150 4.27 6.16 -20.47
CA ALA A 150 5.37 5.30 -20.04
C ALA A 150 6.01 4.59 -21.22
N GLN A 151 7.31 4.80 -21.42
CA GLN A 151 8.07 4.07 -22.43
C GLN A 151 8.07 2.55 -22.16
N ASN A 152 8.15 2.18 -20.88
CA ASN A 152 7.99 0.80 -20.44
C ASN A 152 6.75 0.69 -19.55
N SER A 153 5.72 0.01 -20.04
CA SER A 153 4.47 -0.22 -19.31
C SER A 153 4.53 -1.39 -18.32
N GLU A 154 5.61 -2.15 -18.33
CA GLU A 154 5.81 -3.28 -17.40
C GLU A 154 6.32 -2.78 -16.04
N VAL A 155 5.42 -2.21 -15.25
CA VAL A 155 5.74 -1.55 -13.96
C VAL A 155 6.50 -2.46 -13.00
N TRP A 156 6.23 -3.77 -13.03
CA TRP A 156 6.90 -4.75 -12.17
C TRP A 156 8.41 -4.86 -12.43
N LYS A 157 8.89 -4.47 -13.62
CA LYS A 157 10.32 -4.41 -13.95
C LYS A 157 11.03 -3.18 -13.40
N ALA A 158 10.31 -2.20 -12.90
CA ALA A 158 10.92 -0.97 -12.36
C ALA A 158 11.89 -1.24 -11.20
N GLY A 159 11.71 -2.34 -10.48
CA GLY A 159 12.60 -2.76 -9.39
C GLY A 159 13.94 -3.33 -9.84
N GLU A 160 14.05 -3.83 -11.07
CA GLU A 160 15.26 -4.53 -11.56
C GLU A 160 16.52 -3.67 -11.48
N HIS A 161 16.39 -2.37 -11.82
CA HIS A 161 17.51 -1.42 -11.74
C HIS A 161 18.08 -1.29 -10.33
N TYR A 162 17.25 -1.48 -9.30
CA TYR A 162 17.63 -1.38 -7.88
C TYR A 162 17.92 -2.75 -7.26
N GLY A 163 17.81 -3.83 -8.02
CA GLY A 163 17.95 -5.20 -7.50
C GLY A 163 16.73 -5.66 -6.67
N VAL A 164 15.59 -5.02 -6.82
CA VAL A 164 14.32 -5.43 -6.20
C VAL A 164 13.64 -6.44 -7.11
N PRO A 165 13.37 -7.67 -6.65
CA PRO A 165 12.67 -8.65 -7.46
C PRO A 165 11.22 -8.22 -7.72
N GLY A 166 10.74 -8.45 -8.95
CA GLY A 166 9.37 -8.17 -9.33
C GLY A 166 8.75 -9.35 -10.07
N ALA A 167 7.45 -9.50 -9.95
CA ALA A 167 6.68 -10.51 -10.67
C ALA A 167 5.34 -9.93 -11.13
N LYS A 168 4.87 -10.39 -12.30
CA LYS A 168 3.52 -10.10 -12.80
C LYS A 168 2.63 -11.29 -12.53
N VAL A 169 1.46 -11.04 -11.96
CA VAL A 169 0.43 -12.04 -11.68
C VAL A 169 -0.84 -11.65 -12.43
N ASP A 170 -1.56 -12.62 -12.94
CA ASP A 170 -2.91 -12.41 -13.44
C ASP A 170 -3.85 -12.23 -12.27
N GLY A 171 -4.55 -11.10 -12.23
CA GLY A 171 -5.47 -10.72 -11.16
C GLY A 171 -6.95 -10.93 -11.50
N THR A 172 -7.26 -11.65 -12.58
CA THR A 172 -8.64 -11.95 -13.03
C THR A 172 -9.11 -13.32 -12.62
#